data_da44de2004f4003e12f4f13a88d45669
#
_entry.id   da44de2004f4003e12f4f13a88d45669
#
_cell.length_a   1.000
_cell.length_b   1.000
_cell.length_c   1.000
_cell.angle_alpha   90.00
_cell.angle_beta   90.00
_cell.angle_gamma   90.00
#
_symmetry.space_group_name_H-M   'P 1'
#
loop_
_entity.id
_entity.type
_entity.pdbx_description
1 polymer ?
#
loop_
_entity_poly.entity_id
_entity_poly.type
_entity_poly.pdbx_seq_one_letter_code
_entity_poly.pdbx_strand_id
1 'polypeptide(L)'
;MAKTQKTVSIRLEADDYNFLKSLAETDREDLSKAVRDLVARGRVLLPLERYREGKASLSKAAEVAGLSVSGMMDVLAEHGITSELRVEDYRESLQTLREIW
;
A
#
# COMPACT_ATOMS: atom_id res chain seq x y z
N MET A 1 8.73 -17.06 -15.19
CA MET A 1 8.81 -17.93 -14.01
C MET A 1 7.45 -18.05 -13.35
N ALA A 2 7.02 -19.26 -13.11
CA ALA A 2 5.75 -19.48 -12.42
C ALA A 2 5.86 -19.07 -10.96
N LYS A 3 4.90 -18.28 -10.49
CA LYS A 3 4.83 -17.94 -9.07
C LYS A 3 4.29 -19.12 -8.30
N THR A 4 4.88 -19.43 -7.18
CA THR A 4 4.36 -20.44 -6.28
C THR A 4 3.07 -19.96 -5.68
N GLN A 5 2.01 -20.73 -5.81
CA GLN A 5 0.73 -20.43 -5.20
C GLN A 5 0.54 -21.27 -3.96
N LYS A 6 -0.04 -20.69 -2.95
CA LYS A 6 -0.37 -21.37 -1.70
C LYS A 6 -1.85 -21.19 -1.42
N THR A 7 -2.47 -22.23 -0.91
CA THR A 7 -3.87 -22.18 -0.51
C THR A 7 -3.95 -21.88 0.97
N VAL A 8 -4.77 -20.90 1.33
CA VAL A 8 -5.01 -20.56 2.73
C VAL A 8 -6.51 -20.56 3.00
N SER A 9 -6.87 -20.91 4.22
CA SER A 9 -8.28 -20.85 4.66
C SER A 9 -8.34 -19.90 5.84
N ILE A 10 -9.22 -18.93 5.77
CA ILE A 10 -9.41 -17.94 6.82
C ILE A 10 -10.89 -17.78 7.11
N ARG A 11 -11.20 -17.30 8.31
CA ARG A 11 -12.56 -16.93 8.68
C ARG A 11 -12.68 -15.42 8.59
N LEU A 12 -13.76 -14.96 7.99
CA LEU A 12 -14.05 -13.54 7.89
C LEU A 12 -15.33 -13.25 8.68
N GLU A 13 -15.40 -12.07 9.23
CA GLU A 13 -16.64 -11.58 9.78
C GLU A 13 -17.66 -11.40 8.66
N ALA A 14 -18.95 -11.49 8.99
CA ALA A 14 -20.01 -11.42 8.01
C ALA A 14 -19.96 -10.12 7.19
N ASP A 15 -19.65 -9.01 7.83
CA ASP A 15 -19.57 -7.72 7.15
C ASP A 15 -18.44 -7.68 6.13
N ASP A 16 -17.30 -8.26 6.46
CA ASP A 16 -16.14 -8.34 5.56
C ASP A 16 -16.45 -9.25 4.38
N TYR A 17 -17.08 -10.36 4.64
CA TYR A 17 -17.51 -11.29 3.59
C TYR A 17 -18.49 -10.62 2.63
N ASN A 18 -19.48 -9.92 3.16
CA ASN A 18 -20.48 -9.21 2.37
C ASN A 18 -19.85 -8.10 1.53
N PHE A 19 -18.86 -7.40 2.07
CA PHE A 19 -18.10 -6.41 1.32
C PHE A 19 -17.38 -7.05 0.11
N LEU A 20 -16.69 -8.15 0.33
CA LEU A 20 -16.00 -8.88 -0.73
C LEU A 20 -16.97 -9.36 -1.80
N LYS A 21 -18.10 -9.88 -1.38
CA LYS A 21 -19.13 -10.37 -2.30
C LYS A 21 -19.68 -9.23 -3.16
N SER A 22 -19.96 -8.09 -2.55
CA SER A 22 -20.43 -6.90 -3.27
C SER A 22 -19.39 -6.40 -4.27
N LEU A 23 -18.13 -6.41 -3.87
CA LEU A 23 -17.02 -5.98 -4.73
C LEU A 23 -16.90 -6.90 -5.94
N ALA A 24 -16.95 -8.20 -5.71
CA ALA A 24 -16.88 -9.19 -6.79
C ALA A 24 -18.04 -9.03 -7.78
N GLU A 25 -19.24 -8.81 -7.28
CA GLU A 25 -20.41 -8.59 -8.12
C GLU A 25 -20.29 -7.31 -8.95
N THR A 26 -19.82 -6.23 -8.34
CA THR A 26 -19.64 -4.94 -9.00
C THR A 26 -18.63 -5.04 -10.15
N ASP A 27 -17.52 -5.71 -9.91
CA ASP A 27 -16.45 -5.86 -10.90
C ASP A 27 -16.66 -7.06 -11.82
N ARG A 28 -17.74 -7.80 -11.65
CA ARG A 28 -18.06 -9.01 -12.42
C ARG A 28 -16.94 -10.03 -12.40
N GLU A 29 -16.40 -10.26 -11.22
CA GLU A 29 -15.34 -11.23 -11.02
C GLU A 29 -15.72 -12.19 -9.91
N ASP A 30 -14.97 -13.29 -9.77
CA ASP A 30 -15.22 -14.23 -8.70
C ASP A 30 -14.66 -13.72 -7.37
N LEU A 31 -15.09 -14.33 -6.28
CA LEU A 31 -14.68 -13.94 -4.94
C LEU A 31 -13.16 -14.07 -4.73
N SER A 32 -12.58 -15.14 -5.27
CA SER A 32 -11.15 -15.39 -5.16
C SER A 32 -10.34 -14.27 -5.81
N LYS A 33 -10.78 -13.82 -6.98
CA LYS A 33 -10.12 -12.72 -7.67
C LYS A 33 -10.23 -11.41 -6.90
N ALA A 34 -11.41 -11.13 -6.33
CA ALA A 34 -11.61 -9.95 -5.50
C ALA A 34 -10.66 -9.95 -4.31
N VAL A 35 -10.50 -11.09 -3.64
CA VAL A 35 -9.56 -11.22 -2.52
C VAL A 35 -8.13 -10.99 -2.98
N ARG A 36 -7.72 -11.59 -4.09
CA ARG A 36 -6.36 -11.41 -4.61
C ARG A 36 -6.09 -9.95 -4.98
N ASP A 37 -7.06 -9.27 -5.57
CA ASP A 37 -6.92 -7.85 -5.92
C ASP A 37 -6.75 -6.98 -4.67
N LEU A 38 -7.51 -7.27 -3.62
CA LEU A 38 -7.38 -6.55 -2.36
C LEU A 38 -6.03 -6.80 -1.69
N VAL A 39 -5.55 -8.04 -1.72
CA VAL A 39 -4.23 -8.38 -1.19
C VAL A 39 -3.15 -7.63 -1.96
N ALA A 40 -3.24 -7.59 -3.28
CA ALA A 40 -2.27 -6.88 -4.10
C ALA A 40 -2.24 -5.39 -3.77
N ARG A 41 -3.40 -4.78 -3.58
CA ARG A 41 -3.50 -3.37 -3.17
C ARG A 41 -2.98 -3.14 -1.76
N GLY A 42 -3.36 -4.01 -0.83
CA GLY A 42 -2.89 -3.91 0.56
C GLY A 42 -1.39 -4.09 0.69
N ARG A 43 -0.80 -4.91 -0.16
CA ARG A 43 0.64 -5.12 -0.18
C ARG A 43 1.42 -3.84 -0.47
N VAL A 44 0.82 -2.92 -1.18
CA VAL A 44 1.39 -1.61 -1.50
C VAL A 44 0.94 -0.55 -0.50
N LEU A 45 -0.36 -0.50 -0.21
CA LEU A 45 -0.94 0.56 0.63
C LEU A 45 -0.51 0.47 2.09
N LEU A 46 -0.40 -0.72 2.65
CA LEU A 46 0.00 -0.86 4.07
C LEU A 46 1.42 -0.34 4.33
N PRO A 47 2.42 -0.69 3.52
CA PRO A 47 3.74 -0.07 3.68
C PRO A 47 3.72 1.44 3.50
N LEU A 48 2.89 1.95 2.60
CA LEU A 48 2.73 3.40 2.42
C LEU A 48 2.20 4.09 3.68
N GLU A 49 1.21 3.48 4.32
CA GLU A 49 0.66 4.01 5.56
C GLU A 49 1.72 4.06 6.65
N ARG A 50 2.53 3.03 6.76
CA ARG A 50 3.64 3.00 7.72
C ARG A 50 4.66 4.08 7.44
N TYR A 51 4.97 4.30 6.17
CA TYR A 51 5.86 5.39 5.78
C TYR A 51 5.27 6.74 6.18
N ARG A 52 3.99 6.96 5.90
CA ARG A 52 3.29 8.20 6.27
C ARG A 52 3.29 8.44 7.77
N GLU A 53 3.17 7.39 8.55
CA GLU A 53 3.17 7.47 10.01
C GLU A 53 4.56 7.58 10.61
N GLY A 54 5.60 7.57 9.79
CA GLY A 54 6.97 7.62 10.25
C GLY A 54 7.49 6.32 10.85
N LYS A 55 6.77 5.22 10.66
CA LYS A 55 7.13 3.91 11.20
C LYS A 55 8.07 3.12 10.31
N ALA A 56 8.25 3.55 9.07
CA ALA A 56 9.15 2.90 8.12
C ALA A 56 9.74 3.94 7.18
N SER A 57 10.98 3.71 6.75
CA SER A 57 11.59 4.54 5.71
C SER A 57 10.95 4.24 4.36
N LEU A 58 11.16 5.12 3.39
CA LEU A 58 10.69 4.90 2.03
C LEU A 58 11.34 3.64 1.43
N SER A 59 12.63 3.44 1.66
CA SER A 59 13.34 2.23 1.25
C SER A 59 12.71 0.97 1.80
N LYS A 60 12.39 0.96 3.08
CA LYS A 60 11.79 -0.20 3.73
C LYS A 60 10.38 -0.45 3.21
N ALA A 61 9.60 0.60 3.02
CA ALA A 61 8.26 0.49 2.47
C ALA A 61 8.31 -0.10 1.04
N ALA A 62 9.23 0.36 0.22
CA ALA A 62 9.42 -0.17 -1.13
C ALA A 62 9.80 -1.65 -1.10
N GLU A 63 10.72 -2.02 -0.24
CA GLU A 63 11.15 -3.41 -0.06
C GLU A 63 9.98 -4.32 0.29
N VAL A 64 9.18 -3.93 1.27
CA VAL A 64 8.01 -4.71 1.71
C VAL A 64 6.99 -4.82 0.58
N ALA A 65 6.78 -3.76 -0.17
CA ALA A 65 5.86 -3.76 -1.30
C ALA A 65 6.37 -4.53 -2.52
N GLY A 66 7.65 -4.91 -2.51
CA GLY A 66 8.27 -5.59 -3.65
C GLY A 66 8.58 -4.64 -4.81
N LEU A 67 8.80 -3.37 -4.51
CA LEU A 67 9.06 -2.32 -5.50
C LEU A 67 10.44 -1.70 -5.28
N SER A 68 10.97 -1.09 -6.33
CA SER A 68 12.10 -0.18 -6.18
C SER A 68 11.64 1.10 -5.48
N VAL A 69 12.57 1.87 -4.94
CA VAL A 69 12.24 3.17 -4.34
C VAL A 69 11.57 4.07 -5.38
N SER A 70 12.08 4.08 -6.60
CA SER A 70 11.50 4.82 -7.71
C SER A 70 10.06 4.37 -8.00
N GLY A 71 9.84 3.05 -8.03
CA GLY A 71 8.50 2.49 -8.23
C GLY A 71 7.54 2.88 -7.12
N MET A 72 8.02 2.89 -5.88
CA MET A 72 7.21 3.32 -4.74
C MET A 72 6.85 4.81 -4.83
N MET A 73 7.79 5.64 -5.28
CA MET A 73 7.51 7.07 -5.49
C MET A 73 6.44 7.28 -6.55
N ASP A 74 6.46 6.50 -7.61
CA ASP A 74 5.43 6.56 -8.65
C ASP A 74 4.05 6.18 -8.08
N VAL A 75 3.99 5.16 -7.24
CA VAL A 75 2.75 4.75 -6.58
C VAL A 75 2.24 5.87 -5.68
N LEU A 76 3.13 6.49 -4.92
CA LEU A 76 2.76 7.64 -4.08
C LEU A 76 2.13 8.74 -4.91
N ALA A 77 2.73 9.07 -6.04
CA ALA A 77 2.24 10.10 -6.94
C ALA A 77 0.87 9.73 -7.55
N GLU A 78 0.70 8.48 -7.97
CA GLU A 78 -0.56 8.00 -8.53
C GLU A 78 -1.72 8.10 -7.57
N HIS A 79 -1.47 7.84 -6.30
CA HIS A 79 -2.52 7.87 -5.28
C HIS A 79 -2.81 9.28 -4.78
N GLY A 80 -2.07 10.28 -5.23
CA GLY A 80 -2.25 11.66 -4.77
C GLY A 80 -2.03 11.84 -3.28
N ILE A 81 -1.57 10.80 -2.62
CA ILE A 81 -1.38 10.78 -1.16
C ILE A 81 -0.24 11.68 -0.75
N THR A 82 0.64 11.94 -1.67
CA THR A 82 1.96 12.45 -1.34
C THR A 82 2.24 13.88 -1.71
N SER A 83 1.42 14.55 -2.50
CA SER A 83 1.74 15.93 -2.82
C SER A 83 1.77 16.80 -1.58
N GLU A 84 0.78 16.70 -0.70
CA GLU A 84 0.77 17.43 0.55
C GLU A 84 1.79 16.89 1.54
N LEU A 85 1.84 15.58 1.70
CA LEU A 85 2.80 14.93 2.59
C LEU A 85 4.23 15.19 2.17
N ARG A 86 4.50 15.16 0.88
CA ARG A 86 5.82 15.48 0.36
C ARG A 86 6.24 16.89 0.70
N VAL A 87 5.35 17.84 0.55
CA VAL A 87 5.64 19.24 0.86
C VAL A 87 5.94 19.38 2.34
N GLU A 88 5.13 18.77 3.19
CA GLU A 88 5.36 18.81 4.64
C GLU A 88 6.64 18.09 5.04
N ASP A 89 6.86 16.89 4.53
CA ASP A 89 8.09 16.13 4.78
C ASP A 89 9.32 16.91 4.31
N TYR A 90 9.22 17.53 3.16
CA TYR A 90 10.30 18.34 2.60
C TYR A 90 10.59 19.56 3.49
N ARG A 91 9.54 20.22 3.95
CA ARG A 91 9.68 21.36 4.87
C ARG A 91 10.30 20.95 6.19
N GLU A 92 9.85 19.85 6.76
CA GLU A 92 10.42 19.30 7.99
C GLU A 92 11.88 18.94 7.82
N SER A 93 12.22 18.29 6.70
CA SER A 93 13.59 17.93 6.38
C SER A 93 14.47 19.16 6.24
N LEU A 94 14.00 20.19 5.56
CA LEU A 94 14.71 21.45 5.42
C LEU A 94 14.91 22.14 6.76
N GLN A 95 13.86 22.16 7.57
CA GLN A 95 13.94 22.76 8.90
C GLN A 95 14.94 22.02 9.78
N THR A 96 14.90 20.70 9.77
CA THR A 96 15.85 19.87 10.50
C THR A 96 17.27 20.12 10.04
N LEU A 97 17.51 20.21 8.75
CA LEU A 97 18.81 20.53 8.19
C LEU A 97 19.29 21.89 8.62
N ARG A 98 18.41 22.89 8.63
CA ARG A 98 18.75 24.24 9.11
C ARG A 98 19.13 24.25 10.58
N GLU A 99 18.46 23.46 11.39
CA GLU A 99 18.77 23.35 12.82
C GLU A 99 20.09 22.65 13.07
N ILE A 100 20.44 21.67 12.22
CA ILE A 100 21.67 20.90 12.33
C ILE A 100 22.86 21.63 11.70
N TRP A 101 22.63 22.34 10.63
CA TRP A 101 23.65 23.04 9.84
C TRP A 101 23.70 24.53 10.19
#